data_ffbc76b23427b64d7595d92eb7203943
#
_entry.id   ffbc76b23427b64d7595d92eb7203943
#
_cell.length_a   1.000
_cell.length_b   1.000
_cell.length_c   1.000
_cell.angle_alpha   90.00
_cell.angle_beta   90.00
_cell.angle_gamma   90.00
#
_symmetry.space_group_name_H-M   'P 1'
#
loop_
_entity.id
_entity.type
_entity.pdbx_description
1 polymer ?
#
loop_
_entity_poly.entity_id
_entity_poly.type
_entity_poly.pdbx_seq_one_letter_code
_entity_poly.pdbx_strand_id
1 'polypeptide(L)'
;MLGGAGEEGFGLALRWAMAGHQVIVGSRSPDRAVEAARTIAQTAGRPVRVSGLSNENAVLQTDVIVLTVPFTALLDTLKTVKPSFKPGQVLVNVSVPLETAIGGRATRTVGVWAGSAGELAASVVPKTVSVVTAFNNVSAELLRDPSKPVDCDVLVCSNDENAKRIVLDLVKSIAGARGFDAGALENSRTVEQITALLVSLNIRYKVKNAGLRITGISHVS
;
A
#
# COMPACT_ATOMS: atom_id res chain seq x y z
N MET A 1 3.73 -8.64 0.62
CA MET A 1 3.08 -7.78 -0.42
C MET A 1 2.06 -8.61 -1.16
N LEU A 2 0.77 -8.44 -0.93
CA LEU A 2 -0.30 -9.04 -1.74
C LEU A 2 -0.61 -8.12 -2.92
N GLY A 3 -0.48 -8.64 -4.15
CA GLY A 3 -0.53 -7.80 -5.36
C GLY A 3 0.82 -7.19 -5.76
N GLY A 4 1.93 -7.66 -5.22
CA GLY A 4 3.27 -7.14 -5.46
C GLY A 4 3.78 -7.22 -6.92
N ALA A 5 3.06 -7.88 -7.80
CA ALA A 5 3.31 -7.88 -9.25
C ALA A 5 2.66 -6.67 -9.97
N GLY A 6 1.77 -5.91 -9.32
CA GLY A 6 1.21 -4.66 -9.84
C GLY A 6 2.21 -3.51 -9.71
N GLU A 7 2.00 -2.41 -10.44
CA GLU A 7 2.95 -1.29 -10.50
C GLU A 7 3.28 -0.69 -9.13
N GLU A 8 2.28 -0.44 -8.31
CA GLU A 8 2.46 0.14 -6.98
C GLU A 8 3.08 -0.86 -6.00
N GLY A 9 2.58 -2.10 -6.01
CA GLY A 9 3.14 -3.17 -5.17
C GLY A 9 4.59 -3.48 -5.51
N PHE A 10 4.94 -3.48 -6.79
CA PHE A 10 6.31 -3.62 -7.26
C PHE A 10 7.20 -2.48 -6.75
N GLY A 11 6.74 -1.23 -6.90
CA GLY A 11 7.48 -0.05 -6.48
C GLY A 11 7.74 -0.03 -4.97
N LEU A 12 6.73 -0.29 -4.14
CA LEU A 12 6.88 -0.38 -2.68
C LEU A 12 7.82 -1.52 -2.29
N ALA A 13 7.67 -2.71 -2.89
CA ALA A 13 8.53 -3.85 -2.64
C ALA A 13 10.00 -3.57 -2.98
N LEU A 14 10.24 -2.91 -4.12
CA LEU A 14 11.58 -2.48 -4.55
C LEU A 14 12.21 -1.52 -3.53
N ARG A 15 11.48 -0.47 -3.13
CA ARG A 15 11.97 0.54 -2.19
C ARG A 15 12.32 -0.08 -0.83
N TRP A 16 11.45 -0.93 -0.29
CA TRP A 16 11.71 -1.59 0.99
C TRP A 16 12.81 -2.63 0.91
N ALA A 17 12.89 -3.42 -0.16
CA ALA A 17 14.01 -4.34 -0.36
C ALA A 17 15.35 -3.60 -0.43
N MET A 18 15.40 -2.45 -1.13
CA MET A 18 16.57 -1.59 -1.18
C MET A 18 16.89 -0.90 0.16
N ALA A 19 15.88 -0.64 1.00
CA ALA A 19 16.08 -0.14 2.36
C ALA A 19 16.55 -1.22 3.35
N GLY A 20 16.68 -2.49 2.89
CA GLY A 20 17.20 -3.60 3.68
C GLY A 20 16.12 -4.46 4.36
N HIS A 21 14.84 -4.17 4.12
CA HIS A 21 13.75 -5.03 4.60
C HIS A 21 13.74 -6.37 3.84
N GLN A 22 13.30 -7.43 4.53
CA GLN A 22 12.95 -8.68 3.87
C GLN A 22 11.55 -8.54 3.28
N VAL A 23 11.40 -8.75 1.97
CA VAL A 23 10.14 -8.60 1.26
C VAL A 23 9.70 -9.94 0.69
N ILE A 24 8.45 -10.32 0.94
CA ILE A 24 7.81 -11.47 0.33
C ILE A 24 6.71 -10.97 -0.60
N VAL A 25 6.84 -11.27 -1.89
CA VAL A 25 5.81 -11.00 -2.90
C VAL A 25 4.81 -12.13 -2.87
N GLY A 26 3.55 -11.84 -2.59
CA GLY A 26 2.44 -12.79 -2.65
C GLY A 26 1.69 -12.68 -3.98
N SER A 27 1.28 -13.80 -4.52
CA SER A 27 0.41 -13.87 -5.70
C SER A 27 -0.52 -15.09 -5.62
N ARG A 28 -1.63 -15.05 -6.35
CA ARG A 28 -2.49 -16.23 -6.58
C ARG A 28 -1.77 -17.33 -7.37
N SER A 29 -0.77 -16.96 -8.18
CA SER A 29 0.13 -17.86 -8.89
C SER A 29 1.51 -17.73 -8.28
N PRO A 30 2.05 -18.78 -7.61
CA PRO A 30 3.39 -18.77 -7.03
C PRO A 30 4.48 -18.43 -8.06
N ASP A 31 4.37 -18.94 -9.28
CA ASP A 31 5.36 -18.67 -10.35
C ASP A 31 5.44 -17.18 -10.69
N ARG A 32 4.27 -16.50 -10.73
CA ARG A 32 4.21 -15.04 -10.93
C ARG A 32 4.85 -14.28 -9.76
N ALA A 33 4.69 -14.78 -8.54
CA ALA A 33 5.33 -14.17 -7.37
C ALA A 33 6.86 -14.30 -7.43
N VAL A 34 7.35 -15.47 -7.80
CA VAL A 34 8.80 -15.73 -7.97
C VAL A 34 9.38 -14.85 -9.07
N GLU A 35 8.71 -14.74 -10.21
CA GLU A 35 9.17 -13.87 -11.31
C GLU A 35 9.16 -12.39 -10.94
N ALA A 36 8.11 -11.92 -10.22
CA ALA A 36 8.08 -10.55 -9.70
C ALA A 36 9.22 -10.29 -8.70
N ALA A 37 9.50 -11.22 -7.79
CA ALA A 37 10.61 -11.13 -6.86
C ALA A 37 11.97 -11.07 -7.58
N ARG A 38 12.15 -11.88 -8.61
CA ARG A 38 13.34 -11.85 -9.45
C ARG A 38 13.52 -10.51 -10.18
N THR A 39 12.45 -9.98 -10.74
CA THR A 39 12.47 -8.67 -11.41
C THR A 39 12.81 -7.54 -10.43
N ILE A 40 12.26 -7.58 -9.20
CA ILE A 40 12.61 -6.63 -8.15
C ILE A 40 14.11 -6.70 -7.82
N ALA A 41 14.65 -7.92 -7.63
CA ALA A 41 16.05 -8.10 -7.31
C ALA A 41 16.98 -7.58 -8.44
N GLN A 42 16.61 -7.81 -9.68
CA GLN A 42 17.34 -7.30 -10.86
C GLN A 42 17.29 -5.75 -10.93
N THR A 43 16.10 -5.17 -10.73
CA THR A 43 15.89 -3.72 -10.76
C THR A 43 16.64 -3.00 -9.62
N ALA A 44 16.77 -3.65 -8.46
CA ALA A 44 17.52 -3.10 -7.33
C ALA A 44 19.01 -2.87 -7.62
N GLY A 45 19.60 -3.60 -8.60
CA GLY A 45 21.00 -3.47 -9.01
C GLY A 45 22.03 -3.81 -7.93
N ARG A 46 21.58 -4.39 -6.80
CA ARG A 46 22.40 -4.80 -5.65
C ARG A 46 21.72 -5.97 -4.91
N PRO A 47 22.45 -6.73 -4.09
CA PRO A 47 21.83 -7.80 -3.31
C PRO A 47 20.71 -7.28 -2.39
N VAL A 48 19.52 -7.87 -2.52
CA VAL A 48 18.34 -7.57 -1.71
C VAL A 48 17.65 -8.86 -1.26
N ARG A 49 16.91 -8.81 -0.14
CA ARG A 49 16.18 -9.95 0.40
C ARG A 49 14.74 -9.91 -0.08
N VAL A 50 14.48 -10.52 -1.24
CA VAL A 50 13.14 -10.61 -1.81
C VAL A 50 12.86 -12.04 -2.28
N SER A 51 11.64 -12.52 -2.03
CA SER A 51 11.18 -13.85 -2.44
C SER A 51 9.72 -13.81 -2.88
N GLY A 52 9.27 -14.83 -3.62
CA GLY A 52 7.90 -14.97 -4.10
C GLY A 52 7.23 -16.22 -3.50
N LEU A 53 5.98 -16.09 -3.04
CA LEU A 53 5.17 -17.16 -2.48
C LEU A 53 3.70 -17.05 -2.95
N SER A 54 2.87 -18.06 -2.61
CA SER A 54 1.41 -17.86 -2.66
C SER A 54 0.98 -16.77 -1.67
N ASN A 55 -0.19 -16.16 -1.88
CA ASN A 55 -0.72 -15.14 -0.97
C ASN A 55 -0.84 -15.65 0.47
N GLU A 56 -1.34 -16.87 0.64
CA GLU A 56 -1.53 -17.52 1.94
C GLU A 56 -0.20 -17.73 2.65
N ASN A 57 0.80 -18.26 1.94
CA ASN A 57 2.13 -18.48 2.50
C ASN A 57 2.86 -17.17 2.81
N ALA A 58 2.64 -16.13 2.01
CA ALA A 58 3.17 -14.80 2.28
C ALA A 58 2.58 -14.22 3.58
N VAL A 59 1.28 -14.36 3.81
CA VAL A 59 0.63 -13.93 5.06
C VAL A 59 1.14 -14.73 6.26
N LEU A 60 1.30 -16.06 6.13
CA LEU A 60 1.80 -16.91 7.22
C LEU A 60 3.22 -16.56 7.67
N GLN A 61 4.05 -15.97 6.81
CA GLN A 61 5.48 -15.75 7.07
C GLN A 61 5.86 -14.30 7.37
N THR A 62 4.88 -13.37 7.45
CA THR A 62 5.16 -11.94 7.65
C THR A 62 4.33 -11.35 8.77
N ASP A 63 4.86 -10.33 9.46
CA ASP A 63 4.14 -9.59 10.49
C ASP A 63 3.36 -8.41 9.90
N VAL A 64 3.85 -7.85 8.78
CA VAL A 64 3.21 -6.73 8.08
C VAL A 64 2.79 -7.20 6.68
N ILE A 65 1.50 -7.14 6.42
CA ILE A 65 0.89 -7.50 5.14
C ILE A 65 0.48 -6.22 4.42
N VAL A 66 1.01 -5.97 3.23
CA VAL A 66 0.67 -4.80 2.42
C VAL A 66 -0.20 -5.24 1.24
N LEU A 67 -1.42 -4.72 1.19
CA LEU A 67 -2.44 -5.08 0.19
C LEU A 67 -2.48 -4.01 -0.91
N THR A 68 -1.93 -4.34 -2.07
CA THR A 68 -1.84 -3.47 -3.26
C THR A 68 -2.66 -3.99 -4.43
N VAL A 69 -3.65 -4.81 -4.16
CA VAL A 69 -4.55 -5.31 -5.21
C VAL A 69 -5.55 -4.22 -5.65
N PRO A 70 -6.08 -4.26 -6.88
CA PRO A 70 -7.20 -3.39 -7.25
C PRO A 70 -8.38 -3.54 -6.29
N PHE A 71 -9.14 -2.47 -6.08
CA PHE A 71 -10.30 -2.48 -5.17
C PHE A 71 -11.29 -3.61 -5.48
N THR A 72 -11.50 -3.93 -6.76
CA THR A 72 -12.36 -5.05 -7.21
C THR A 72 -11.91 -6.42 -6.70
N ALA A 73 -10.61 -6.58 -6.42
CA ALA A 73 -10.05 -7.84 -5.93
C ALA A 73 -9.85 -7.86 -4.39
N LEU A 74 -10.12 -6.75 -3.69
CA LEU A 74 -9.85 -6.60 -2.26
C LEU A 74 -10.57 -7.67 -1.43
N LEU A 75 -11.89 -7.76 -1.58
CA LEU A 75 -12.70 -8.68 -0.78
C LEU A 75 -12.33 -10.15 -1.02
N ASP A 76 -12.17 -10.55 -2.26
CA ASP A 76 -11.85 -11.94 -2.61
C ASP A 76 -10.44 -12.31 -2.13
N THR A 77 -9.48 -11.39 -2.29
CA THR A 77 -8.12 -11.61 -1.78
C THR A 77 -8.14 -11.78 -0.26
N LEU A 78 -8.79 -10.87 0.47
CA LEU A 78 -8.84 -10.95 1.93
C LEU A 78 -9.60 -12.19 2.43
N LYS A 79 -10.71 -12.58 1.80
CA LYS A 79 -11.44 -13.80 2.14
C LYS A 79 -10.57 -15.04 1.95
N THR A 80 -9.82 -15.11 0.85
CA THR A 80 -8.92 -16.24 0.56
C THR A 80 -7.83 -16.37 1.61
N VAL A 81 -7.17 -15.26 1.98
CA VAL A 81 -6.05 -15.30 2.93
C VAL A 81 -6.49 -15.23 4.40
N LYS A 82 -7.78 -15.01 4.68
CA LYS A 82 -8.28 -14.85 6.05
C LYS A 82 -7.85 -15.96 7.02
N PRO A 83 -7.87 -17.25 6.63
CA PRO A 83 -7.42 -18.33 7.51
C PRO A 83 -5.91 -18.31 7.82
N SER A 84 -5.12 -17.59 7.03
CA SER A 84 -3.65 -17.51 7.17
C SER A 84 -3.20 -16.38 8.09
N PHE A 85 -4.10 -15.49 8.52
CA PHE A 85 -3.73 -14.41 9.44
C PHE A 85 -3.42 -14.96 10.84
N LYS A 86 -2.46 -14.31 11.48
CA LYS A 86 -2.06 -14.56 12.87
C LYS A 86 -2.40 -13.36 13.75
N PRO A 87 -2.66 -13.58 15.06
CA PRO A 87 -2.84 -12.49 15.99
C PRO A 87 -1.63 -11.54 16.02
N GLY A 88 -1.90 -10.23 16.08
CA GLY A 88 -0.87 -9.19 16.15
C GLY A 88 -0.29 -8.74 14.80
N GLN A 89 -0.71 -9.33 13.69
CA GLN A 89 -0.30 -8.86 12.37
C GLN A 89 -0.91 -7.49 12.03
N VAL A 90 -0.21 -6.74 11.19
CA VAL A 90 -0.66 -5.47 10.63
C VAL A 90 -1.00 -5.64 9.15
N LEU A 91 -2.21 -5.25 8.76
CA LEU A 91 -2.62 -5.14 7.36
C LEU A 91 -2.59 -3.69 6.92
N VAL A 92 -1.75 -3.36 5.95
CA VAL A 92 -1.70 -2.04 5.31
C VAL A 92 -2.54 -2.06 4.04
N ASN A 93 -3.65 -1.35 4.02
CA ASN A 93 -4.48 -1.18 2.82
C ASN A 93 -3.98 -0.01 1.98
N VAL A 94 -3.61 -0.30 0.74
CA VAL A 94 -3.21 0.68 -0.27
C VAL A 94 -4.32 0.87 -1.33
N SER A 95 -5.28 -0.05 -1.39
CA SER A 95 -6.36 -0.02 -2.38
C SER A 95 -7.27 1.20 -2.20
N VAL A 96 -7.69 1.79 -3.32
CA VAL A 96 -8.62 2.93 -3.36
C VAL A 96 -9.84 2.55 -4.19
N PRO A 97 -11.07 2.89 -3.74
CA PRO A 97 -12.30 2.55 -4.45
C PRO A 97 -12.57 3.53 -5.60
N LEU A 98 -11.70 3.56 -6.62
CA LEU A 98 -11.91 4.40 -7.80
C LEU A 98 -13.08 3.87 -8.65
N GLU A 99 -13.83 4.75 -9.32
CA GLU A 99 -14.94 4.38 -10.21
C GLU A 99 -14.53 3.45 -11.38
N THR A 100 -13.24 3.37 -11.69
CA THR A 100 -12.72 2.38 -12.66
C THR A 100 -13.08 0.95 -12.29
N ALA A 101 -13.33 0.67 -11.01
CA ALA A 101 -13.82 -0.62 -10.54
C ALA A 101 -15.19 -1.02 -11.12
N ILE A 102 -15.98 -0.04 -11.57
CA ILE A 102 -17.31 -0.22 -12.15
C ILE A 102 -17.42 0.38 -13.57
N GLY A 103 -16.29 0.56 -14.26
CA GLY A 103 -16.23 1.12 -15.61
C GLY A 103 -16.34 2.65 -15.70
N GLY A 104 -16.25 3.35 -14.56
CA GLY A 104 -16.29 4.81 -14.48
C GLY A 104 -14.92 5.47 -14.62
N ARG A 105 -14.78 6.66 -14.08
CA ARG A 105 -13.58 7.51 -14.22
C ARG A 105 -12.61 7.32 -13.04
N ALA A 106 -11.32 7.27 -13.31
CA ALA A 106 -10.28 7.26 -12.27
C ALA A 106 -10.21 8.53 -11.41
N THR A 107 -10.89 9.61 -11.85
CA THR A 107 -10.98 10.88 -11.14
C THR A 107 -12.09 10.93 -10.09
N ARG A 108 -12.75 9.81 -9.82
CA ARG A 108 -13.84 9.68 -8.86
C ARG A 108 -13.70 8.41 -8.04
N THR A 109 -14.29 8.42 -6.87
CA THR A 109 -14.42 7.24 -6.00
C THR A 109 -15.85 6.74 -5.99
N VAL A 110 -16.04 5.43 -5.83
CA VAL A 110 -17.35 4.83 -5.55
C VAL A 110 -17.62 4.82 -4.04
N GLY A 111 -18.89 4.90 -3.67
CA GLY A 111 -19.30 4.73 -2.28
C GLY A 111 -19.03 3.29 -1.80
N VAL A 112 -18.39 3.17 -0.65
CA VAL A 112 -18.16 1.89 0.03
C VAL A 112 -19.09 1.83 1.23
N TRP A 113 -19.86 0.75 1.38
CA TRP A 113 -20.82 0.60 2.48
C TRP A 113 -20.18 0.65 3.87
N ALA A 114 -18.91 0.23 3.98
CA ALA A 114 -18.14 0.31 5.22
C ALA A 114 -17.57 1.72 5.49
N GLY A 115 -17.66 2.65 4.52
CA GLY A 115 -17.11 3.99 4.55
C GLY A 115 -15.89 4.19 3.65
N SER A 116 -14.92 3.29 3.69
CA SER A 116 -13.68 3.32 2.90
C SER A 116 -13.22 1.90 2.56
N ALA A 117 -12.23 1.76 1.68
CA ALA A 117 -11.58 0.48 1.41
C ALA A 117 -10.81 -0.03 2.65
N GLY A 118 -10.20 0.85 3.43
CA GLY A 118 -9.57 0.50 4.70
C GLY A 118 -10.55 -0.04 5.73
N GLU A 119 -11.70 0.60 5.92
CA GLU A 119 -12.76 0.13 6.82
C GLU A 119 -13.38 -1.18 6.31
N LEU A 120 -13.54 -1.33 5.00
CA LEU A 120 -14.00 -2.57 4.37
C LEU A 120 -13.02 -3.71 4.65
N ALA A 121 -11.71 -3.48 4.52
CA ALA A 121 -10.69 -4.46 4.88
C ALA A 121 -10.79 -4.85 6.36
N ALA A 122 -10.95 -3.88 7.26
CA ALA A 122 -11.11 -4.11 8.70
C ALA A 122 -12.37 -4.93 9.05
N SER A 123 -13.44 -4.84 8.24
CA SER A 123 -14.65 -5.64 8.43
C SER A 123 -14.48 -7.12 8.07
N VAL A 124 -13.47 -7.45 7.27
CA VAL A 124 -13.24 -8.82 6.74
C VAL A 124 -12.18 -9.59 7.51
N VAL A 125 -11.07 -8.93 7.88
CA VAL A 125 -9.95 -9.60 8.57
C VAL A 125 -10.31 -9.97 10.01
N PRO A 126 -9.58 -10.91 10.65
CA PRO A 126 -9.77 -11.20 12.07
C PRO A 126 -9.56 -9.95 12.94
N LYS A 127 -10.33 -9.82 14.03
CA LYS A 127 -10.24 -8.69 14.98
C LYS A 127 -8.87 -8.56 15.68
N THR A 128 -8.06 -9.60 15.61
CA THR A 128 -6.68 -9.64 16.13
C THR A 128 -5.65 -9.06 15.17
N VAL A 129 -6.07 -8.61 13.97
CA VAL A 129 -5.25 -7.97 12.94
C VAL A 129 -5.56 -6.49 12.93
N SER A 130 -4.53 -5.66 13.10
CA SER A 130 -4.66 -4.21 13.04
C SER A 130 -4.65 -3.72 11.60
N VAL A 131 -5.62 -2.90 11.20
CA VAL A 131 -5.69 -2.35 9.85
C VAL A 131 -5.19 -0.92 9.82
N VAL A 132 -4.33 -0.63 8.85
CA VAL A 132 -3.77 0.69 8.57
C VAL A 132 -4.08 1.03 7.12
N THR A 133 -4.53 2.24 6.83
CA THR A 133 -4.58 2.80 5.47
C THR A 133 -3.38 3.70 5.27
N ALA A 134 -2.59 3.47 4.22
CA ALA A 134 -1.43 4.28 3.87
C ALA A 134 -1.02 4.08 2.40
N PHE A 135 -0.18 4.97 1.88
CA PHE A 135 0.38 4.95 0.51
C PHE A 135 -0.62 5.17 -0.63
N ASN A 136 -1.88 5.38 -0.36
CA ASN A 136 -2.94 5.59 -1.36
C ASN A 136 -2.66 6.77 -2.30
N ASN A 137 -1.94 7.78 -1.83
CA ASN A 137 -1.64 9.02 -2.54
C ASN A 137 -0.23 9.06 -3.17
N VAL A 138 0.50 7.95 -3.17
CA VAL A 138 1.86 7.90 -3.71
C VAL A 138 1.83 7.44 -5.16
N SER A 139 2.62 8.09 -6.02
CA SER A 139 2.71 7.70 -7.43
C SER A 139 3.49 6.39 -7.60
N ALA A 140 2.89 5.39 -8.24
CA ALA A 140 3.54 4.15 -8.61
C ALA A 140 4.76 4.38 -9.51
N GLU A 141 4.73 5.40 -10.38
CA GLU A 141 5.87 5.76 -11.24
C GLU A 141 7.08 6.23 -10.42
N LEU A 142 6.86 7.09 -9.40
CA LEU A 142 7.94 7.51 -8.49
C LEU A 142 8.49 6.34 -7.67
N LEU A 143 7.64 5.44 -7.22
CA LEU A 143 8.07 4.27 -6.46
C LEU A 143 8.97 3.35 -7.27
N ARG A 144 8.69 3.19 -8.56
CA ARG A 144 9.42 2.30 -9.48
C ARG A 144 10.76 2.83 -9.94
N ASP A 145 11.03 4.12 -9.83
CA ASP A 145 12.32 4.74 -10.18
C ASP A 145 13.19 4.93 -8.93
N PRO A 146 14.04 3.95 -8.57
CA PRO A 146 14.83 4.03 -7.34
C PRO A 146 15.91 5.12 -7.36
N SER A 147 16.19 5.69 -8.52
CA SER A 147 17.19 6.78 -8.67
C SER A 147 16.66 8.11 -8.14
N LYS A 148 15.33 8.25 -7.98
CA LYS A 148 14.69 9.48 -7.51
C LYS A 148 14.10 9.33 -6.11
N PRO A 149 14.17 10.35 -5.26
CA PRO A 149 13.44 10.35 -4.00
C PRO A 149 11.92 10.42 -4.28
N VAL A 150 11.14 9.88 -3.35
CA VAL A 150 9.67 9.98 -3.37
C VAL A 150 9.27 11.28 -2.68
N ASP A 151 9.15 12.37 -3.46
CA ASP A 151 8.75 13.69 -2.95
C ASP A 151 7.25 13.73 -2.65
N CYS A 152 6.81 13.03 -1.61
CA CYS A 152 5.41 12.91 -1.22
C CYS A 152 5.26 12.68 0.28
N ASP A 153 4.18 13.24 0.86
CA ASP A 153 3.77 12.93 2.21
C ASP A 153 2.75 11.78 2.19
N VAL A 154 2.96 10.81 3.05
CA VAL A 154 2.11 9.62 3.20
C VAL A 154 1.24 9.80 4.43
N LEU A 155 -0.07 9.82 4.25
CA LEU A 155 -1.05 9.91 5.33
C LEU A 155 -1.34 8.50 5.84
N VAL A 156 -1.22 8.30 7.15
CA VAL A 156 -1.36 6.99 7.81
C VAL A 156 -2.54 7.02 8.78
N CYS A 157 -3.56 6.21 8.52
CA CYS A 157 -4.78 6.14 9.34
C CYS A 157 -4.92 4.76 9.97
N SER A 158 -5.15 4.68 11.27
CA SER A 158 -5.48 3.44 12.00
C SER A 158 -6.06 3.75 13.37
N ASN A 159 -6.80 2.79 13.93
CA ASN A 159 -7.24 2.83 15.32
C ASN A 159 -6.20 2.22 16.28
N ASP A 160 -5.09 1.68 15.76
CA ASP A 160 -4.02 1.06 16.54
C ASP A 160 -2.73 1.91 16.40
N GLU A 161 -2.32 2.52 17.52
CA GLU A 161 -1.15 3.40 17.58
C GLU A 161 0.17 2.66 17.30
N ASN A 162 0.28 1.39 17.70
CA ASN A 162 1.47 0.59 17.43
C ASN A 162 1.56 0.25 15.93
N ALA A 163 0.44 -0.13 15.32
CA ALA A 163 0.38 -0.40 13.90
C ALA A 163 0.69 0.86 13.07
N LYS A 164 0.18 2.04 13.47
CA LYS A 164 0.55 3.32 12.82
C LYS A 164 2.06 3.56 12.87
N ARG A 165 2.68 3.37 14.04
CA ARG A 165 4.12 3.57 14.23
C ARG A 165 4.93 2.66 13.32
N ILE A 166 4.58 1.37 13.25
CA ILE A 166 5.23 0.41 12.33
C ILE A 166 5.16 0.91 10.89
N VAL A 167 4.01 1.40 10.44
CA VAL A 167 3.83 1.87 9.07
C VAL A 167 4.55 3.21 8.83
N LEU A 168 4.58 4.12 9.81
CA LEU A 168 5.35 5.36 9.73
C LEU A 168 6.86 5.07 9.60
N ASP A 169 7.38 4.05 10.28
CA ASP A 169 8.77 3.62 10.13
C ASP A 169 9.05 3.01 8.74
N LEU A 170 8.08 2.27 8.16
CA LEU A 170 8.17 1.82 6.77
C LEU A 170 8.17 3.01 5.79
N VAL A 171 7.40 4.06 6.03
CA VAL A 171 7.45 5.29 5.21
C VAL A 171 8.82 5.95 5.30
N LYS A 172 9.39 6.12 6.51
CA LYS A 172 10.72 6.71 6.74
C LYS A 172 11.83 5.98 5.99
N SER A 173 11.68 4.68 5.76
CA SER A 173 12.65 3.88 5.02
C SER A 173 12.67 4.15 3.51
N ILE A 174 11.68 4.89 2.98
CA ILE A 174 11.61 5.30 1.57
C ILE A 174 12.19 6.71 1.43
N ALA A 175 13.30 6.83 0.72
CA ALA A 175 13.99 8.10 0.54
C ALA A 175 13.06 9.19 -0.03
N GLY A 176 12.95 10.32 0.67
CA GLY A 176 12.15 11.48 0.31
C GLY A 176 10.68 11.45 0.76
N ALA A 177 10.13 10.28 1.13
CA ALA A 177 8.80 10.17 1.70
C ALA A 177 8.79 10.67 3.14
N ARG A 178 7.70 11.34 3.54
CA ARG A 178 7.44 11.73 4.93
C ARG A 178 6.11 11.15 5.37
N GLY A 179 6.07 10.50 6.53
CA GLY A 179 4.84 9.94 7.09
C GLY A 179 4.16 10.93 8.04
N PHE A 180 2.84 11.00 7.98
CA PHE A 180 2.02 11.77 8.92
C PHE A 180 0.93 10.88 9.51
N ASP A 181 0.79 10.89 10.82
CA ASP A 181 -0.37 10.32 11.49
C ASP A 181 -1.60 11.14 11.12
N ALA A 182 -2.51 10.55 10.36
CA ALA A 182 -3.75 11.17 9.92
C ALA A 182 -4.95 10.72 10.79
N GLY A 183 -4.70 10.15 11.97
CA GLY A 183 -5.70 9.81 12.96
C GLY A 183 -6.34 8.43 12.77
N ALA A 184 -7.62 8.34 13.16
CA ALA A 184 -8.37 7.09 13.16
C ALA A 184 -8.57 6.51 11.75
N LEU A 185 -8.87 5.20 11.68
CA LEU A 185 -9.09 4.49 10.41
C LEU A 185 -10.23 5.11 9.58
N GLU A 186 -11.24 5.72 10.20
CA GLU A 186 -12.33 6.41 9.50
C GLU A 186 -11.87 7.57 8.61
N ASN A 187 -10.72 8.19 8.92
CA ASN A 187 -10.14 9.26 8.11
C ASN A 187 -9.64 8.74 6.74
N SER A 188 -9.52 7.42 6.56
CA SER A 188 -9.24 6.83 5.24
C SER A 188 -10.30 7.18 4.20
N ARG A 189 -11.54 7.48 4.60
CA ARG A 189 -12.59 7.99 3.70
C ARG A 189 -12.13 9.23 2.93
N THR A 190 -11.49 10.16 3.62
CA THR A 190 -10.97 11.39 3.01
C THR A 190 -9.64 11.14 2.30
N VAL A 191 -8.73 10.36 2.91
CA VAL A 191 -7.41 10.06 2.35
C VAL A 191 -7.52 9.33 1.01
N GLU A 192 -8.42 8.36 0.89
CA GLU A 192 -8.66 7.64 -0.36
C GLU A 192 -9.23 8.56 -1.48
N GLN A 193 -10.03 9.58 -1.13
CA GLN A 193 -10.53 10.56 -2.10
C GLN A 193 -9.43 11.48 -2.65
N ILE A 194 -8.37 11.74 -1.89
CA ILE A 194 -7.21 12.51 -2.36
C ILE A 194 -6.60 11.84 -3.59
N THR A 195 -6.58 10.53 -3.66
CA THR A 195 -6.08 9.78 -4.84
C THR A 195 -6.82 10.18 -6.12
N ALA A 196 -8.15 10.24 -6.08
CA ALA A 196 -8.95 10.65 -7.23
C ALA A 196 -8.65 12.10 -7.65
N LEU A 197 -8.42 13.00 -6.69
CA LEU A 197 -7.99 14.37 -6.96
C LEU A 197 -6.61 14.41 -7.62
N LEU A 198 -5.63 13.66 -7.10
CA LEU A 198 -4.28 13.60 -7.69
C LEU A 198 -4.30 13.03 -9.10
N VAL A 199 -5.12 12.03 -9.38
CA VAL A 199 -5.34 11.53 -10.75
C VAL A 199 -5.92 12.63 -11.65
N SER A 200 -6.87 13.42 -11.16
CA SER A 200 -7.44 14.55 -11.90
C SER A 200 -6.38 15.60 -12.21
N LEU A 201 -5.49 15.93 -11.25
CA LEU A 201 -4.38 16.84 -11.44
C LEU A 201 -3.37 16.30 -12.45
N ASN A 202 -3.03 15.01 -12.37
CA ASN A 202 -2.15 14.37 -13.34
C ASN A 202 -2.66 14.51 -14.78
N ILE A 203 -3.96 14.29 -15.00
CA ILE A 203 -4.60 14.46 -16.32
C ILE A 203 -4.56 15.91 -16.75
N ARG A 204 -4.94 16.84 -15.87
CA ARG A 204 -5.03 18.27 -16.18
C ARG A 204 -3.68 18.88 -16.54
N TYR A 205 -2.63 18.52 -15.79
CA TYR A 205 -1.28 19.07 -15.97
C TYR A 205 -0.37 18.18 -16.83
N LYS A 206 -0.89 17.06 -17.37
CA LYS A 206 -0.15 16.10 -18.20
C LYS A 206 1.12 15.59 -17.53
N VAL A 207 1.04 15.31 -16.24
CA VAL A 207 2.07 14.70 -15.41
C VAL A 207 1.58 13.34 -14.89
N LYS A 208 2.46 12.56 -14.23
CA LYS A 208 2.10 11.23 -13.70
C LYS A 208 2.44 11.07 -12.22
N ASN A 209 3.00 12.10 -11.62
CA ASN A 209 3.61 12.02 -10.29
C ASN A 209 3.16 13.13 -9.35
N ALA A 210 1.96 13.69 -9.56
CA ALA A 210 1.36 14.59 -8.59
C ALA A 210 1.29 13.90 -7.21
N GLY A 211 1.74 14.60 -6.18
CA GLY A 211 1.79 14.15 -4.80
C GLY A 211 1.22 15.19 -3.85
N LEU A 212 1.27 14.90 -2.57
CA LEU A 212 0.79 15.75 -1.49
C LEU A 212 1.96 16.22 -0.62
N ARG A 213 1.94 17.47 -0.17
CA ARG A 213 2.81 18.00 0.87
C ARG A 213 1.98 18.70 1.95
N ILE A 214 2.17 18.30 3.19
CA ILE A 214 1.57 18.92 4.37
C ILE A 214 2.52 20.00 4.88
N THR A 215 2.00 21.21 5.06
CA THR A 215 2.75 22.35 5.60
C THR A 215 2.21 22.73 6.97
N GLY A 216 3.03 23.41 7.79
CA GLY A 216 2.62 23.93 9.09
C GLY A 216 2.62 22.90 10.24
N ILE A 217 2.93 21.64 9.97
CA ILE A 217 3.13 20.60 10.99
C ILE A 217 4.63 20.28 11.05
N SER A 218 5.25 20.53 12.20
CA SER A 218 6.62 20.07 12.46
C SER A 218 6.61 18.55 12.58
N HIS A 219 7.58 17.87 11.96
CA HIS A 219 7.74 16.44 12.18
C HIS A 219 7.91 16.17 13.67
N VAL A 220 6.99 15.41 14.26
CA VAL A 220 7.26 14.71 15.50
C VAL A 220 8.16 13.54 15.12
N SER A 221 9.46 13.68 15.42
CA SER A 221 10.51 12.68 15.21
C SER A 221 10.25 11.41 16.02
#